data_0b7eb87d36e200c7652a00e97565d318
#
_entry.id   0b7eb87d36e200c7652a00e97565d318
#
_cell.length_a   1.000
_cell.length_b   1.000
_cell.length_c   1.000
_cell.angle_alpha   90.00
_cell.angle_beta   90.00
_cell.angle_gamma   90.00
#
_symmetry.space_group_name_H-M   'P 1'
#
loop_
_entity.id
_entity.type
_entity.pdbx_description
1 polymer ?
#
loop_
_entity_poly.entity_id
_entity_poly.type
_entity_poly.pdbx_seq_one_letter_code
_entity_poly.pdbx_strand_id
1 'polypeptide(L)'
;MEYAAELHRRNNSPLRARPVTRNLGASPRGELAMHAMAVEFPQVHGHPNRLPFEGVLTMVDVASDKAPSGARGHRVVLTRAAAEAALPSLLGMAVDYKAGWDGHDARQKCGIITSAELDGKRLTVAGFVFSRDFPEIEQRLGTDGAMGMSYELAEAHVADMRAQVWTLTQATFTGAAILLRDKAAYRETSFRLRHTPWRERMAVQAAALRRST
;
A
#
# COMPACT_ATOMS: atom_id res chain seq x y z
N MET A 1 4.43 -0.94 45.72
CA MET A 1 5.23 -0.55 44.53
C MET A 1 5.82 -1.78 43.84
N GLU A 2 4.98 -2.82 43.54
CA GLU A 2 5.46 -4.11 43.02
C GLU A 2 4.62 -4.68 41.86
N TYR A 3 3.81 -3.85 41.21
CA TYR A 3 2.92 -4.27 40.12
C TYR A 3 3.39 -3.84 38.70
N ALA A 4 4.52 -3.18 38.59
CA ALA A 4 5.01 -2.65 37.29
C ALA A 4 6.13 -3.49 36.64
N ALA A 5 6.64 -4.55 37.30
CA ALA A 5 7.80 -5.29 36.80
C ALA A 5 7.50 -6.58 36.01
N GLU A 6 6.25 -7.03 35.98
CA GLU A 6 5.92 -8.36 35.42
C GLU A 6 5.33 -8.34 34.00
N LEU A 7 5.07 -7.17 33.43
CA LEU A 7 4.51 -7.03 32.07
C LEU A 7 5.58 -6.95 30.95
N HIS A 8 6.86 -7.00 31.29
CA HIS A 8 7.94 -6.81 30.30
C HIS A 8 8.60 -8.09 29.79
N ARG A 9 8.10 -9.28 30.13
CA ARG A 9 8.72 -10.56 29.73
C ARG A 9 7.87 -11.49 28.88
N ARG A 10 6.84 -11.00 28.20
CA ARG A 10 6.11 -11.86 27.23
C ARG A 10 5.99 -11.17 25.88
N ASN A 11 6.58 -11.83 24.87
CA ASN A 11 6.46 -11.64 23.43
C ASN A 11 7.41 -10.63 22.76
N ASN A 12 8.69 -10.91 22.81
CA ASN A 12 9.62 -10.45 21.79
C ASN A 12 9.89 -11.60 20.77
N SER A 13 8.83 -12.10 20.12
CA SER A 13 9.00 -12.92 18.92
C SER A 13 9.03 -11.99 17.71
N PRO A 14 10.08 -12.02 16.88
CA PRO A 14 10.12 -11.20 15.67
C PRO A 14 8.95 -11.59 14.76
N LEU A 15 8.17 -10.61 14.32
CA LEU A 15 7.14 -10.78 13.30
C LEU A 15 7.80 -11.36 12.05
N ARG A 16 7.65 -12.66 11.82
CA ARG A 16 8.13 -13.29 10.59
C ARG A 16 7.13 -13.00 9.48
N ALA A 17 7.56 -12.23 8.50
CA ALA A 17 6.85 -12.16 7.23
C ALA A 17 6.85 -13.57 6.60
N ARG A 18 5.66 -14.15 6.39
CA ARG A 18 5.51 -15.42 5.68
C ARG A 18 5.20 -15.14 4.22
N PRO A 19 5.94 -15.73 3.28
CA PRO A 19 5.55 -15.71 1.88
C PRO A 19 4.25 -16.52 1.74
N VAL A 20 3.20 -15.87 1.24
CA VAL A 20 1.95 -16.54 0.88
C VAL A 20 2.09 -17.05 -0.55
N THR A 21 2.51 -18.30 -0.71
CA THR A 21 2.45 -18.97 -2.01
C THR A 21 1.04 -19.48 -2.23
N ARG A 22 0.24 -18.81 -3.05
CA ARG A 22 -0.95 -19.41 -3.64
C ARG A 22 -0.52 -20.35 -4.76
N ASN A 23 -0.59 -21.66 -4.52
CA ASN A 23 -0.53 -22.66 -5.58
C ASN A 23 -1.79 -22.53 -6.44
N LEU A 24 -1.68 -21.82 -7.55
CA LEU A 24 -2.61 -21.91 -8.67
C LEU A 24 -2.07 -22.98 -9.61
N GLY A 25 -2.88 -24.01 -9.86
CA GLY A 25 -2.54 -25.21 -10.60
C GLY A 25 -1.81 -24.97 -11.92
N ALA A 26 -0.84 -25.79 -12.19
CA ALA A 26 0.05 -25.77 -13.33
C ALA A 26 -0.70 -25.67 -14.67
N SER A 27 -0.40 -24.61 -15.43
CA SER A 27 -0.65 -24.52 -16.85
C SER A 27 0.70 -24.42 -17.58
N PRO A 28 0.95 -25.22 -18.62
CA PRO A 28 2.28 -25.31 -19.23
C PRO A 28 2.48 -24.21 -20.27
N ARG A 29 2.56 -22.97 -19.86
CA ARG A 29 3.04 -21.83 -20.65
C ARG A 29 3.50 -20.74 -19.72
N GLY A 30 4.83 -20.62 -19.55
CA GLY A 30 5.50 -19.45 -18.98
C GLY A 30 5.03 -19.09 -17.57
N GLU A 31 5.65 -19.64 -16.53
CA GLU A 31 5.42 -19.27 -15.15
C GLU A 31 5.69 -17.77 -14.97
N LEU A 32 4.61 -16.97 -14.92
CA LEU A 32 4.64 -15.69 -14.24
C LEU A 32 4.65 -16.03 -12.74
N ALA A 33 5.83 -16.06 -12.14
CA ALA A 33 5.94 -16.15 -10.69
C ALA A 33 5.26 -14.92 -10.09
N MET A 34 4.07 -15.12 -9.50
CA MET A 34 3.37 -14.07 -8.76
C MET A 34 4.04 -13.93 -7.40
N HIS A 35 4.82 -12.88 -7.21
CA HIS A 35 5.37 -12.55 -5.92
C HIS A 35 4.34 -11.75 -5.13
N ALA A 36 3.73 -12.39 -4.14
CA ALA A 36 2.86 -11.74 -3.17
C ALA A 36 3.48 -11.83 -1.78
N MET A 37 3.45 -10.74 -1.05
CA MET A 37 3.91 -10.66 0.33
C MET A 37 2.84 -10.03 1.21
N ALA A 38 2.68 -10.56 2.43
CA ALA A 38 1.74 -10.02 3.41
C ALA A 38 2.30 -10.13 4.83
N VAL A 39 1.96 -9.16 5.66
CA VAL A 39 2.14 -9.21 7.11
C VAL A 39 0.80 -9.59 7.73
N GLU A 40 0.81 -10.67 8.51
CA GLU A 40 -0.40 -11.11 9.22
C GLU A 40 -0.64 -10.20 10.44
N PHE A 41 -1.73 -9.46 10.40
CA PHE A 41 -2.25 -8.75 11.57
C PHE A 41 -3.41 -9.55 12.18
N PRO A 42 -3.59 -9.49 13.51
CA PRO A 42 -4.79 -10.05 14.14
C PRO A 42 -6.04 -9.50 13.47
N GLN A 43 -6.95 -10.37 13.07
CA GLN A 43 -8.23 -10.01 12.48
C GLN A 43 -9.12 -9.42 13.59
N VAL A 44 -9.19 -8.10 13.66
CA VAL A 44 -10.10 -7.39 14.55
C VAL A 44 -11.25 -6.86 13.72
N HIS A 45 -12.35 -7.63 13.67
CA HIS A 45 -13.53 -7.20 12.93
C HIS A 45 -14.13 -5.93 13.55
N GLY A 46 -14.42 -4.95 12.70
CA GLY A 46 -15.03 -3.69 13.14
C GLY A 46 -14.10 -2.82 14.00
N HIS A 47 -12.78 -2.92 13.82
CA HIS A 47 -11.86 -2.05 14.52
C HIS A 47 -12.19 -0.57 14.19
N PRO A 48 -12.47 0.26 15.21
CA PRO A 48 -13.05 1.60 14.99
C PRO A 48 -12.11 2.57 14.27
N ASN A 49 -10.81 2.30 14.24
CA ASN A 49 -9.79 3.16 13.64
C ASN A 49 -8.94 2.44 12.57
N ARG A 50 -9.44 1.32 12.01
CA ARG A 50 -8.78 0.62 10.91
C ARG A 50 -9.77 0.37 9.80
N LEU A 51 -9.74 1.21 8.78
CA LEU A 51 -10.56 1.07 7.60
C LEU A 51 -9.71 0.46 6.47
N PRO A 52 -10.03 -0.76 6.01
CA PRO A 52 -9.24 -1.43 4.97
C PRO A 52 -9.26 -0.65 3.66
N PHE A 53 -8.13 -0.66 2.98
CA PHE A 53 -7.99 -0.14 1.62
C PHE A 53 -7.30 -1.14 0.71
N GLU A 54 -7.47 -0.94 -0.59
CA GLU A 54 -6.71 -1.56 -1.66
C GLU A 54 -6.43 -0.53 -2.75
N GLY A 55 -5.36 -0.74 -3.51
CA GLY A 55 -5.02 0.17 -4.59
C GLY A 55 -3.96 -0.37 -5.54
N VAL A 56 -3.85 0.27 -6.68
CA VAL A 56 -2.71 0.12 -7.61
C VAL A 56 -1.72 1.23 -7.27
N LEU A 57 -0.57 0.84 -6.71
CA LEU A 57 0.48 1.78 -6.31
C LEU A 57 1.23 2.33 -7.51
N THR A 58 1.57 1.45 -8.46
CA THR A 58 2.31 1.80 -9.69
C THR A 58 2.17 0.72 -10.75
N MET A 59 2.72 1.04 -11.93
CA MET A 59 2.87 0.09 -13.04
C MET A 59 4.33 -0.35 -13.15
N VAL A 60 4.57 -1.59 -13.59
CA VAL A 60 5.89 -2.14 -13.89
C VAL A 60 6.03 -2.40 -15.38
N ASP A 61 7.24 -2.27 -15.92
CA ASP A 61 7.54 -2.41 -17.35
C ASP A 61 6.67 -1.51 -18.26
N VAL A 62 6.22 -0.38 -17.71
CA VAL A 62 5.44 0.65 -18.42
C VAL A 62 6.03 2.01 -18.13
N ALA A 63 6.18 2.84 -19.16
CA ALA A 63 6.62 4.22 -18.96
C ALA A 63 5.52 5.04 -18.26
N SER A 64 5.91 5.83 -17.26
CA SER A 64 4.97 6.74 -16.60
C SER A 64 4.34 7.71 -17.59
N ASP A 65 3.10 8.11 -17.34
CA ASP A 65 2.39 9.11 -18.19
C ASP A 65 3.02 10.50 -18.05
N LYS A 66 3.52 10.79 -16.84
CA LYS A 66 4.18 12.05 -16.48
C LYS A 66 5.53 11.77 -15.81
N ALA A 67 6.42 12.73 -15.86
CA ALA A 67 7.64 12.69 -15.07
C ALA A 67 7.29 12.76 -13.57
N PRO A 68 7.69 11.77 -12.74
CA PRO A 68 7.52 11.87 -11.30
C PRO A 68 8.48 12.91 -10.72
N SER A 69 8.15 13.42 -9.54
CA SER A 69 9.02 14.30 -8.78
C SER A 69 10.38 13.63 -8.55
N GLY A 70 11.48 14.37 -8.70
CA GLY A 70 12.84 13.83 -8.57
C GLY A 70 13.41 13.20 -9.85
N ALA A 71 12.60 12.88 -10.87
CA ALA A 71 13.08 12.34 -12.16
C ALA A 71 13.57 13.41 -13.14
N ARG A 72 13.78 14.65 -12.70
CA ARG A 72 14.32 15.77 -13.49
C ARG A 72 13.62 15.99 -14.84
N GLY A 73 12.31 15.73 -14.91
CA GLY A 73 11.51 15.84 -16.12
C GLY A 73 11.48 14.57 -16.98
N HIS A 74 12.22 13.53 -16.64
CA HIS A 74 12.19 12.27 -17.35
C HIS A 74 10.98 11.41 -16.92
N ARG A 75 10.35 10.77 -17.89
CA ARG A 75 9.42 9.67 -17.61
C ARG A 75 10.22 8.47 -17.12
N VAL A 76 9.60 7.60 -16.33
CA VAL A 76 10.29 6.45 -15.72
C VAL A 76 9.59 5.14 -16.06
N VAL A 77 10.39 4.08 -16.15
CA VAL A 77 9.94 2.68 -16.17
C VAL A 77 10.55 2.00 -14.95
N LEU A 78 9.75 1.49 -14.05
CA LEU A 78 10.20 0.57 -13.01
C LEU A 78 10.20 -0.83 -13.60
N THR A 79 11.36 -1.47 -13.70
CA THR A 79 11.41 -2.84 -14.21
C THR A 79 10.74 -3.81 -13.26
N ARG A 80 10.17 -4.89 -13.78
CA ARG A 80 9.59 -5.96 -12.96
C ARG A 80 10.60 -6.50 -11.95
N ALA A 81 11.82 -6.80 -12.39
CA ALA A 81 12.87 -7.32 -11.52
C ALA A 81 13.18 -6.37 -10.36
N ALA A 82 13.27 -5.05 -10.61
CA ALA A 82 13.48 -4.06 -9.55
C ALA A 82 12.27 -3.99 -8.61
N ALA A 83 11.04 -4.05 -9.14
CA ALA A 83 9.83 -4.05 -8.33
C ALA A 83 9.74 -5.29 -7.44
N GLU A 84 10.01 -6.48 -7.97
CA GLU A 84 10.03 -7.76 -7.24
C GLU A 84 11.03 -7.73 -6.09
N ALA A 85 12.25 -7.26 -6.36
CA ALA A 85 13.28 -7.13 -5.32
C ALA A 85 12.90 -6.10 -4.24
N ALA A 86 12.13 -5.06 -4.61
CA ALA A 86 11.72 -4.00 -3.71
C ALA A 86 10.41 -4.30 -2.93
N LEU A 87 9.61 -5.33 -3.30
CA LEU A 87 8.35 -5.65 -2.63
C LEU A 87 8.44 -5.72 -1.09
N PRO A 88 9.49 -6.33 -0.49
CA PRO A 88 9.60 -6.39 0.98
C PRO A 88 9.60 -5.02 1.64
N SER A 89 10.10 -3.98 0.97
CA SER A 89 10.15 -2.61 1.52
C SER A 89 8.78 -1.94 1.64
N LEU A 90 7.76 -2.48 0.97
CA LEU A 90 6.38 -1.99 1.09
C LEU A 90 5.65 -2.50 2.33
N LEU A 91 6.07 -3.63 2.91
CA LEU A 91 5.39 -4.19 4.07
C LEU A 91 5.66 -3.37 5.33
N GLY A 92 4.59 -2.91 5.99
CA GLY A 92 4.69 -1.99 7.12
C GLY A 92 4.95 -0.54 6.70
N MET A 93 5.07 -0.26 5.39
CA MET A 93 5.26 1.10 4.87
C MET A 93 4.06 1.97 5.19
N ALA A 94 4.33 3.17 5.71
CA ALA A 94 3.30 4.14 5.97
C ALA A 94 2.76 4.75 4.67
N VAL A 95 1.46 4.97 4.65
CA VAL A 95 0.76 5.73 3.61
C VAL A 95 0.52 7.13 4.13
N ASP A 96 0.82 8.13 3.32
CA ASP A 96 0.55 9.53 3.64
C ASP A 96 -0.36 10.19 2.59
N TYR A 97 -0.70 11.44 2.83
CA TYR A 97 -1.34 12.33 1.86
C TYR A 97 -0.97 13.78 2.20
N LYS A 98 -1.06 14.66 1.24
CA LYS A 98 -0.95 16.10 1.44
C LYS A 98 -2.33 16.74 1.40
N ALA A 99 -2.56 17.80 2.16
CA ALA A 99 -3.86 18.44 2.28
C ALA A 99 -4.52 18.81 0.93
N GLY A 100 -3.71 19.18 -0.07
CA GLY A 100 -4.18 19.42 -1.46
C GLY A 100 -4.39 18.17 -2.31
N TRP A 101 -4.11 16.98 -1.80
CA TRP A 101 -4.15 15.70 -2.54
C TRP A 101 -3.28 15.68 -3.79
N ASP A 102 -2.14 16.39 -3.75
CA ASP A 102 -1.26 16.62 -4.90
C ASP A 102 0.16 16.08 -4.69
N GLY A 103 0.41 15.33 -3.63
CA GLY A 103 1.74 14.78 -3.33
C GLY A 103 1.86 14.13 -1.97
N HIS A 104 3.08 14.04 -1.48
CA HIS A 104 3.45 13.46 -0.19
C HIS A 104 3.55 14.52 0.92
N ASP A 105 3.15 14.17 2.13
CA ASP A 105 3.52 14.87 3.38
C ASP A 105 3.91 13.84 4.43
N ALA A 106 5.20 13.71 4.68
CA ALA A 106 5.76 12.74 5.63
C ALA A 106 5.24 12.91 7.08
N ARG A 107 4.60 14.03 7.40
CA ARG A 107 3.99 14.29 8.72
C ARG A 107 2.56 13.77 8.82
N GLN A 108 1.92 13.43 7.69
CA GLN A 108 0.51 12.98 7.61
C GLN A 108 0.43 11.48 7.33
N LYS A 109 0.98 10.65 8.22
CA LYS A 109 0.95 9.19 8.09
C LYS A 109 -0.41 8.65 8.48
N CYS A 110 -1.27 8.44 7.48
CA CYS A 110 -2.68 8.11 7.65
C CYS A 110 -2.99 6.62 7.59
N GLY A 111 -2.03 5.77 7.27
CA GLY A 111 -2.26 4.33 7.16
C GLY A 111 -0.98 3.52 6.99
N ILE A 112 -1.15 2.20 6.84
CA ILE A 112 -0.05 1.24 6.71
C ILE A 112 -0.40 0.23 5.61
N ILE A 113 0.58 -0.10 4.76
CA ILE A 113 0.52 -1.19 3.79
C ILE A 113 0.81 -2.51 4.52
N THR A 114 -0.05 -3.50 4.35
CA THR A 114 0.08 -4.83 4.97
C THR A 114 0.32 -5.94 3.96
N SER A 115 0.04 -5.68 2.69
CA SER A 115 0.34 -6.60 1.60
C SER A 115 0.68 -5.86 0.32
N ALA A 116 1.53 -6.47 -0.49
CA ALA A 116 1.91 -6.00 -1.81
C ALA A 116 2.02 -7.19 -2.77
N GLU A 117 1.56 -7.01 -4.00
CA GLU A 117 1.52 -8.07 -5.02
C GLU A 117 1.75 -7.48 -6.42
N LEU A 118 2.46 -8.24 -7.26
CA LEU A 118 2.60 -7.96 -8.69
C LEU A 118 1.57 -8.79 -9.47
N ASP A 119 0.52 -8.13 -9.94
CA ASP A 119 -0.50 -8.69 -10.81
C ASP A 119 -0.35 -8.15 -12.24
N GLY A 120 0.13 -8.98 -13.14
CA GLY A 120 0.47 -8.55 -14.48
C GLY A 120 1.48 -7.39 -14.46
N LYS A 121 1.10 -6.24 -14.98
CA LYS A 121 1.90 -5.00 -14.95
C LYS A 121 1.56 -4.08 -13.76
N ARG A 122 0.67 -4.48 -12.88
CA ARG A 122 0.25 -3.68 -11.72
C ARG A 122 0.98 -4.13 -10.47
N LEU A 123 1.53 -3.17 -9.75
CA LEU A 123 1.94 -3.37 -8.37
C LEU A 123 0.76 -2.90 -7.50
N THR A 124 0.08 -3.87 -6.91
CA THR A 124 -1.08 -3.65 -6.04
C THR A 124 -0.68 -3.70 -4.58
N VAL A 125 -1.35 -2.93 -3.76
CA VAL A 125 -1.15 -2.88 -2.32
C VAL A 125 -2.48 -2.92 -1.60
N ALA A 126 -2.48 -3.49 -0.39
CA ALA A 126 -3.60 -3.40 0.51
C ALA A 126 -3.10 -3.12 1.94
N GLY A 127 -3.99 -2.60 2.77
CA GLY A 127 -3.67 -2.23 4.14
C GLY A 127 -4.88 -1.62 4.85
N PHE A 128 -4.62 -0.71 5.78
CA PHE A 128 -5.67 0.04 6.44
C PHE A 128 -5.26 1.49 6.67
N VAL A 129 -6.24 2.38 6.68
CA VAL A 129 -6.10 3.77 7.11
C VAL A 129 -6.68 3.96 8.50
N PHE A 130 -6.17 4.95 9.24
CA PHE A 130 -6.63 5.36 10.57
C PHE A 130 -7.82 6.33 10.41
N SER A 131 -8.99 5.80 10.09
CA SER A 131 -10.16 6.58 9.64
C SER A 131 -10.72 7.54 10.68
N ARG A 132 -10.53 7.27 11.98
CA ARG A 132 -10.94 8.22 13.04
C ARG A 132 -10.00 9.41 13.17
N ASP A 133 -8.71 9.19 12.89
CA ASP A 133 -7.69 10.24 13.00
C ASP A 133 -7.64 11.07 11.72
N PHE A 134 -8.05 10.48 10.58
CA PHE A 134 -8.04 11.09 9.25
C PHE A 134 -9.40 10.92 8.53
N PRO A 135 -10.50 11.49 9.07
CA PRO A 135 -11.85 11.33 8.52
C PRO A 135 -12.02 11.94 7.12
N GLU A 136 -11.18 12.90 6.76
CA GLU A 136 -11.16 13.55 5.45
C GLU A 136 -10.86 12.60 4.30
N ILE A 137 -10.22 11.44 4.56
CA ILE A 137 -9.97 10.42 3.53
C ILE A 137 -11.30 9.81 3.07
N GLU A 138 -12.18 9.44 4.01
CA GLU A 138 -13.53 8.93 3.67
C GLU A 138 -14.37 9.99 2.98
N GLN A 139 -14.35 11.22 3.50
CA GLN A 139 -15.06 12.36 2.92
C GLN A 139 -14.62 12.62 1.48
N ARG A 140 -13.32 12.59 1.22
CA ARG A 140 -12.77 12.82 -0.11
C ARG A 140 -13.17 11.75 -1.12
N LEU A 141 -13.22 10.48 -0.72
CA LEU A 141 -13.63 9.37 -1.58
C LEU A 141 -15.14 9.38 -1.86
N GLY A 142 -15.94 10.00 -1.00
CA GLY A 142 -17.38 10.22 -1.21
C GLY A 142 -17.70 11.34 -2.20
N THR A 143 -16.75 12.20 -2.53
CA THR A 143 -16.87 13.24 -3.56
C THR A 143 -16.16 12.75 -4.83
N ASP A 144 -16.68 13.04 -6.01
CA ASP A 144 -16.35 12.51 -7.36
C ASP A 144 -14.87 12.49 -7.80
N GLY A 145 -13.93 12.57 -6.90
CA GLY A 145 -12.52 12.55 -7.19
C GLY A 145 -11.95 11.14 -7.28
N ALA A 146 -11.63 10.67 -8.49
CA ALA A 146 -10.86 9.44 -8.64
C ALA A 146 -9.50 9.61 -7.97
N MET A 147 -9.27 8.84 -6.88
CA MET A 147 -8.00 8.83 -6.17
C MET A 147 -7.03 7.84 -6.79
N GLY A 148 -5.77 8.20 -6.80
CA GLY A 148 -4.64 7.38 -7.20
C GLY A 148 -3.66 7.23 -6.06
N MET A 149 -2.51 6.62 -6.38
CA MET A 149 -1.40 6.47 -5.46
C MET A 149 -0.10 6.95 -6.10
N SER A 150 0.83 7.31 -5.25
CA SER A 150 2.21 7.63 -5.59
C SER A 150 3.15 6.92 -4.62
N TYR A 151 4.42 6.83 -4.98
CA TYR A 151 5.46 6.25 -4.15
C TYR A 151 6.71 7.14 -4.12
N GLU A 152 7.50 6.98 -3.09
CA GLU A 152 8.84 7.53 -2.96
C GLU A 152 9.86 6.39 -3.01
N LEU A 153 11.02 6.66 -3.60
CA LEU A 153 12.11 5.70 -3.72
C LEU A 153 13.39 6.26 -3.10
N ALA A 154 14.15 5.37 -2.48
CA ALA A 154 15.57 5.54 -2.22
C ALA A 154 16.38 4.54 -3.05
N GLU A 155 17.68 4.76 -3.13
CA GLU A 155 18.65 3.85 -3.78
C GLU A 155 18.24 3.48 -5.21
N ALA A 156 17.59 4.39 -5.91
CA ALA A 156 17.14 4.15 -7.27
C ALA A 156 18.31 4.20 -8.27
N HIS A 157 18.47 3.11 -9.01
CA HIS A 157 19.46 3.00 -10.08
C HIS A 157 18.79 3.17 -11.44
N VAL A 158 19.32 4.09 -12.25
CA VAL A 158 18.89 4.34 -13.62
C VAL A 158 19.88 3.69 -14.57
N ALA A 159 19.40 2.85 -15.49
CA ALA A 159 20.24 2.12 -16.43
C ALA A 159 21.06 3.06 -17.36
N ASP A 160 20.43 4.12 -17.85
CA ASP A 160 21.07 5.18 -18.65
C ASP A 160 20.46 6.54 -18.30
N MET A 161 21.25 7.40 -17.69
CA MET A 161 20.85 8.77 -17.29
C MET A 161 20.65 9.72 -18.50
N ARG A 162 21.11 9.36 -19.69
CA ARG A 162 20.95 10.14 -20.92
C ARG A 162 19.70 9.77 -21.70
N ALA A 163 19.06 8.65 -21.35
CA ALA A 163 17.84 8.20 -22.01
C ALA A 163 16.68 9.18 -21.77
N GLN A 164 15.81 9.35 -22.75
CA GLN A 164 14.59 10.19 -22.61
C GLN A 164 13.63 9.60 -21.57
N VAL A 165 13.58 8.29 -21.44
CA VAL A 165 12.80 7.56 -20.42
C VAL A 165 13.79 6.81 -19.57
N TRP A 166 13.78 7.08 -18.26
CA TRP A 166 14.67 6.41 -17.32
C TRP A 166 14.15 5.03 -16.95
N THR A 167 14.99 4.02 -17.14
CA THR A 167 14.69 2.66 -16.69
C THR A 167 15.32 2.44 -15.32
N LEU A 168 14.46 2.24 -14.32
CA LEU A 168 14.87 1.97 -12.94
C LEU A 168 15.11 0.46 -12.80
N THR A 169 16.38 0.08 -12.58
CA THR A 169 16.83 -1.31 -12.46
C THR A 169 16.99 -1.77 -11.02
N GLN A 170 17.00 -0.83 -10.08
CA GLN A 170 17.01 -1.04 -8.64
C GLN A 170 16.26 0.10 -7.97
N ALA A 171 15.57 -0.20 -6.86
CA ALA A 171 14.90 0.78 -6.03
C ALA A 171 14.56 0.19 -4.66
N THR A 172 14.35 1.05 -3.67
CA THR A 172 13.77 0.73 -2.37
C THR A 172 12.59 1.66 -2.15
N PHE A 173 11.38 1.14 -1.87
CA PHE A 173 10.24 1.98 -1.55
C PHE A 173 10.40 2.56 -0.14
N THR A 174 10.24 3.87 -0.01
CA THR A 174 10.39 4.62 1.24
C THR A 174 9.14 5.37 1.66
N GLY A 175 8.15 5.48 0.79
CA GLY A 175 6.88 6.12 1.08
C GLY A 175 5.82 5.76 0.05
N ALA A 176 4.57 5.85 0.46
CA ALA A 176 3.40 5.79 -0.41
C ALA A 176 2.44 6.91 -0.05
N ALA A 177 1.76 7.49 -1.03
CA ALA A 177 0.78 8.54 -0.80
C ALA A 177 -0.53 8.29 -1.54
N ILE A 178 -1.61 8.80 -0.94
CA ILE A 178 -2.92 8.94 -1.57
C ILE A 178 -2.98 10.33 -2.20
N LEU A 179 -3.35 10.41 -3.46
CA LEU A 179 -3.45 11.70 -4.16
C LEU A 179 -4.53 11.64 -5.27
N LEU A 180 -4.83 12.79 -5.85
CA LEU A 180 -5.70 12.85 -7.03
C LEU A 180 -5.06 12.06 -8.18
N ARG A 181 -5.84 11.23 -8.87
CA ARG A 181 -5.35 10.38 -9.96
C ARG A 181 -4.69 11.19 -11.07
N ASP A 182 -5.18 12.39 -11.35
CA ASP A 182 -4.59 13.30 -12.33
C ASP A 182 -3.23 13.87 -11.90
N LYS A 183 -2.88 13.78 -10.62
CA LYS A 183 -1.56 14.16 -10.08
C LYS A 183 -0.57 13.01 -10.07
N ALA A 184 -1.04 11.76 -10.11
CA ALA A 184 -0.18 10.58 -10.16
C ALA A 184 0.68 10.56 -11.43
N ALA A 185 1.87 9.95 -11.32
CA ALA A 185 2.74 9.73 -12.47
C ALA A 185 2.17 8.70 -13.46
N TYR A 186 1.32 7.79 -12.97
CA TYR A 186 0.61 6.79 -13.75
C TYR A 186 -0.90 6.95 -13.57
N ARG A 187 -1.66 7.10 -14.64
CA ARG A 187 -3.13 7.25 -14.62
C ARG A 187 -3.85 5.97 -14.18
N GLU A 188 -3.20 4.83 -14.30
CA GLU A 188 -3.76 3.54 -13.89
C GLU A 188 -3.68 3.28 -12.40
N THR A 189 -3.03 4.15 -11.62
CA THR A 189 -3.04 4.05 -10.17
C THR A 189 -4.44 4.26 -9.62
N SER A 190 -4.73 3.64 -8.49
CA SER A 190 -6.03 3.74 -7.84
C SER A 190 -5.89 3.57 -6.34
N PHE A 191 -6.79 4.22 -5.60
CA PHE A 191 -6.96 4.01 -4.17
C PHE A 191 -8.45 3.84 -3.87
N ARG A 192 -8.82 2.83 -3.11
CA ARG A 192 -10.20 2.50 -2.73
C ARG A 192 -10.26 2.04 -1.30
N LEU A 193 -11.22 2.55 -0.54
CA LEU A 193 -11.57 1.99 0.76
C LEU A 193 -12.47 0.76 0.56
N ARG A 194 -12.18 -0.30 1.30
CA ARG A 194 -13.04 -1.49 1.35
C ARG A 194 -14.04 -1.31 2.49
N HIS A 195 -15.16 -0.70 2.18
CA HIS A 195 -16.25 -0.60 3.13
C HIS A 195 -16.84 -1.99 3.37
N THR A 196 -16.78 -2.48 4.59
CA THR A 196 -17.69 -3.55 5.03
C THR A 196 -19.10 -2.95 4.96
N PRO A 197 -20.05 -3.56 4.22
CA PRO A 197 -21.41 -3.05 4.13
C PRO A 197 -21.95 -2.72 5.53
N TRP A 198 -22.64 -1.58 5.67
CA TRP A 198 -23.11 -1.13 6.99
C TRP A 198 -23.93 -2.21 7.73
N ARG A 199 -24.65 -3.06 6.98
CA ARG A 199 -25.39 -4.20 7.52
C ARG A 199 -24.50 -5.21 8.24
N GLU A 200 -23.31 -5.50 7.71
CA GLU A 200 -22.33 -6.37 8.35
C GLU A 200 -21.71 -5.70 9.58
N ARG A 201 -21.43 -4.39 9.51
CA ARG A 201 -20.96 -3.62 10.69
C ARG A 201 -21.98 -3.65 11.80
N MET A 202 -23.28 -3.43 11.50
CA MET A 202 -24.36 -3.48 12.47
C MET A 202 -24.58 -4.89 13.01
N ALA A 203 -24.45 -5.95 12.19
CA ALA A 203 -24.57 -7.33 12.63
C ALA A 203 -23.44 -7.72 13.60
N VAL A 204 -22.20 -7.30 13.31
CA VAL A 204 -21.04 -7.52 14.19
C VAL A 204 -21.21 -6.78 15.51
N GLN A 205 -21.68 -5.54 15.49
CA GLN A 205 -21.92 -4.74 16.69
C GLN A 205 -23.05 -5.32 17.54
N ALA A 206 -24.14 -5.78 16.93
CA ALA A 206 -25.23 -6.46 17.61
C ALA A 206 -24.80 -7.80 18.24
N ALA A 207 -23.93 -8.56 17.54
CA ALA A 207 -23.37 -9.81 18.06
C ALA A 207 -22.39 -9.57 19.23
N ALA A 208 -21.62 -8.49 19.21
CA ALA A 208 -20.73 -8.11 20.31
C ALA A 208 -21.51 -7.71 21.57
N LEU A 209 -22.58 -6.94 21.41
CA LEU A 209 -23.48 -6.55 22.52
C LEU A 209 -24.16 -7.76 23.18
N ARG A 210 -24.53 -8.81 22.41
CA ARG A 210 -25.14 -10.04 22.92
C ARG A 210 -24.18 -10.97 23.69
N ARG A 211 -22.86 -10.77 23.51
CA ARG A 211 -21.82 -11.56 24.23
C ARG A 211 -21.39 -10.90 25.54
N SER A 212 -21.78 -9.66 25.80
CA SER A 212 -21.44 -8.86 26.97
C SER A 212 -22.61 -8.79 27.99
N THR A 213 -23.70 -9.44 27.69
CA THR A 213 -24.85 -9.72 28.60
C THR A 213 -24.93 -11.19 28.96
#